data_923b5d8c9ff0baac3577729a33ad8653
#
_entry.id   923b5d8c9ff0baac3577729a33ad8653
#
_cell.length_a   1.000
_cell.length_b   1.000
_cell.length_c   1.000
_cell.angle_alpha   90.00
_cell.angle_beta   90.00
_cell.angle_gamma   90.00
#
_symmetry.space_group_name_H-M   'P 1'
#
loop_
_entity.id
_entity.type
_entity.pdbx_description
1 polymer ?
#
loop_
_entity_poly.entity_id
_entity_poly.type
_entity_poly.pdbx_seq_one_letter_code
_entity_poly.pdbx_strand_id
1 'polypeptide(L)'
;VIIMAKNTLSVAVVQAAPVLFDREATVDKACGLIAAAAEKGAKLVLFPEAFVPAYPRGLTFGTVVGSRTPEGRNTWHAYWDSAVEVPGPATDTLGKAARRAGAYVAIGVIERDTQFTGGTLYCTLLYFGPDGQFLGKHRKLKPTAAERIIWGEGDGSTLTVIDTPYGKVGGLICWENYMPLARM
;
A
#
# COMPACT_ATOMS: atom_id res chain seq x y z
N VAL A 1 -8.90 30.84 31.08
CA VAL A 1 -9.26 29.52 30.56
C VAL A 1 -8.70 29.43 29.12
N ILE A 2 -7.65 28.68 28.92
CA ILE A 2 -7.12 28.43 27.58
C ILE A 2 -8.00 27.34 26.97
N ILE A 3 -8.88 27.71 26.06
CA ILE A 3 -9.59 26.72 25.23
C ILE A 3 -8.63 26.26 24.17
N MET A 4 -8.03 25.09 24.38
CA MET A 4 -7.30 24.40 23.33
C MET A 4 -8.32 23.98 22.26
N ALA A 5 -8.23 24.58 21.09
CA ALA A 5 -9.00 24.11 19.95
C ALA A 5 -8.63 22.62 19.72
N LYS A 6 -9.60 21.74 19.83
CA LYS A 6 -9.40 20.33 19.46
C LYS A 6 -9.18 20.30 17.96
N ASN A 7 -7.92 20.17 17.54
CA ASN A 7 -7.60 19.86 16.14
C ASN A 7 -8.12 18.44 15.86
N THR A 8 -9.31 18.34 15.32
CA THR A 8 -9.88 17.05 14.87
C THR A 8 -9.52 16.83 13.41
N LEU A 9 -9.00 15.66 13.10
CA LEU A 9 -8.75 15.21 11.74
C LEU A 9 -9.85 14.22 11.33
N SER A 10 -10.54 14.51 10.23
CA SER A 10 -11.46 13.55 9.62
C SER A 10 -10.65 12.54 8.80
N VAL A 11 -10.76 11.27 9.15
CA VAL A 11 -10.06 10.15 8.48
C VAL A 11 -11.09 9.19 7.90
N ALA A 12 -10.86 8.75 6.67
CA ALA A 12 -11.61 7.65 6.08
C ALA A 12 -10.75 6.39 6.08
N VAL A 13 -11.29 5.31 6.63
CA VAL A 13 -10.71 3.97 6.53
C VAL A 13 -11.52 3.19 5.51
N VAL A 14 -10.88 2.81 4.42
CA VAL A 14 -11.50 2.09 3.32
C VAL A 14 -11.60 0.61 3.68
N GLN A 15 -12.80 0.06 3.60
CA GLN A 15 -13.07 -1.36 3.70
C GLN A 15 -13.76 -1.81 2.42
N ALA A 16 -12.97 -2.22 1.44
CA ALA A 16 -13.45 -2.64 0.14
C ALA A 16 -12.56 -3.78 -0.41
N ALA A 17 -13.13 -4.62 -1.26
CA ALA A 17 -12.37 -5.62 -2.00
C ALA A 17 -11.69 -4.97 -3.22
N PRO A 18 -10.45 -5.37 -3.58
CA PRO A 18 -9.85 -5.03 -4.86
C PRO A 18 -10.51 -5.79 -6.02
N VAL A 19 -10.10 -5.48 -7.24
CA VAL A 19 -10.33 -6.36 -8.40
C VAL A 19 -9.13 -7.29 -8.50
N LEU A 20 -9.36 -8.59 -8.30
CA LEU A 20 -8.30 -9.56 -8.12
C LEU A 20 -7.39 -9.62 -9.36
N PHE A 21 -6.09 -9.37 -9.15
CA PHE A 21 -5.03 -9.38 -10.17
C PHE A 21 -5.29 -8.45 -11.37
N ASP A 22 -6.12 -7.43 -11.17
CA ASP A 22 -6.31 -6.34 -12.11
C ASP A 22 -5.88 -5.02 -11.45
N ARG A 23 -4.65 -4.61 -11.76
CA ARG A 23 -4.05 -3.37 -11.22
C ARG A 23 -4.85 -2.16 -11.64
N GLU A 24 -5.16 -2.06 -12.93
CA GLU A 24 -5.82 -0.91 -13.52
C GLU A 24 -7.23 -0.71 -12.94
N ALA A 25 -8.04 -1.76 -12.94
CA ALA A 25 -9.39 -1.70 -12.36
C ALA A 25 -9.36 -1.43 -10.84
N THR A 26 -8.36 -1.96 -10.12
CA THR A 26 -8.21 -1.69 -8.68
C THR A 26 -7.79 -0.24 -8.42
N VAL A 27 -6.88 0.32 -9.22
CA VAL A 27 -6.47 1.73 -9.13
C VAL A 27 -7.64 2.65 -9.44
N ASP A 28 -8.42 2.38 -10.48
CA ASP A 28 -9.61 3.16 -10.82
C ASP A 28 -10.63 3.12 -9.67
N LYS A 29 -10.87 1.95 -9.10
CA LYS A 29 -11.72 1.79 -7.91
C LYS A 29 -11.19 2.59 -6.72
N ALA A 30 -9.87 2.56 -6.47
CA ALA A 30 -9.24 3.35 -5.41
C ALA A 30 -9.47 4.85 -5.64
N CYS A 31 -9.32 5.34 -6.87
CA CYS A 31 -9.58 6.74 -7.22
C CYS A 31 -11.02 7.16 -6.91
N GLY A 32 -12.00 6.32 -7.24
CA GLY A 32 -13.41 6.57 -6.90
C GLY A 32 -13.66 6.60 -5.39
N LEU A 33 -13.04 5.69 -4.64
CA LEU A 33 -13.16 5.65 -3.17
C LEU A 33 -12.47 6.84 -2.50
N ILE A 34 -11.35 7.32 -3.02
CA ILE A 34 -10.68 8.55 -2.57
C ILE A 34 -11.61 9.75 -2.77
N ALA A 35 -12.22 9.89 -3.95
CA ALA A 35 -13.16 10.97 -4.24
C ALA A 35 -14.36 10.94 -3.29
N ALA A 36 -14.99 9.78 -3.11
CA ALA A 36 -16.14 9.61 -2.22
C ALA A 36 -15.80 9.90 -0.74
N ALA A 37 -14.57 9.59 -0.30
CA ALA A 37 -14.10 9.93 1.03
C ALA A 37 -13.90 11.44 1.20
N ALA A 38 -13.33 12.10 0.19
CA ALA A 38 -13.12 13.56 0.19
C ALA A 38 -14.44 14.34 0.20
N GLU A 39 -15.47 13.88 -0.53
CA GLU A 39 -16.82 14.45 -0.50
C GLU A 39 -17.44 14.43 0.91
N LYS A 40 -17.05 13.45 1.74
CA LYS A 40 -17.44 13.35 3.16
C LYS A 40 -16.52 14.13 4.09
N GLY A 41 -15.57 14.91 3.55
CA GLY A 41 -14.67 15.77 4.31
C GLY A 41 -13.42 15.09 4.85
N ALA A 42 -13.10 13.86 4.44
CA ALA A 42 -11.88 13.19 4.86
C ALA A 42 -10.64 13.95 4.39
N LYS A 43 -9.67 14.10 5.30
CA LYS A 43 -8.36 14.72 5.03
C LYS A 43 -7.23 13.70 4.94
N LEU A 44 -7.48 12.49 5.40
CA LEU A 44 -6.62 11.33 5.24
C LEU A 44 -7.49 10.13 4.86
N VAL A 45 -7.08 9.41 3.82
CA VAL A 45 -7.76 8.19 3.36
C VAL A 45 -6.78 7.03 3.47
N LEU A 46 -7.14 6.02 4.27
CA LEU A 46 -6.34 4.82 4.49
C LEU A 46 -6.97 3.62 3.79
N PHE A 47 -6.19 2.94 2.98
CA PHE A 47 -6.55 1.69 2.30
C PHE A 47 -5.94 0.46 3.00
N PRO A 48 -6.51 -0.73 2.78
CA PRO A 48 -5.97 -1.98 3.31
C PRO A 48 -4.55 -2.30 2.83
N GLU A 49 -3.88 -3.18 3.59
CA GLU A 49 -2.67 -3.89 3.17
C GLU A 49 -2.89 -4.59 1.82
N ALA A 50 -1.90 -4.49 0.92
CA ALA A 50 -1.90 -5.17 -0.38
C ALA A 50 -3.19 -4.94 -1.20
N PHE A 51 -3.78 -3.74 -1.13
CA PHE A 51 -5.02 -3.44 -1.84
C PHE A 51 -4.83 -3.55 -3.36
N VAL A 52 -3.69 -3.10 -3.89
CA VAL A 52 -3.38 -3.22 -5.32
C VAL A 52 -2.26 -4.25 -5.52
N PRO A 53 -2.44 -5.32 -6.27
CA PRO A 53 -3.64 -5.76 -6.99
C PRO A 53 -4.55 -6.65 -6.15
N ALA A 54 -4.13 -7.12 -4.99
CA ALA A 54 -4.85 -7.83 -3.95
C ALA A 54 -3.90 -8.53 -2.97
N TYR A 55 -4.38 -8.84 -1.77
CA TYR A 55 -3.75 -9.82 -0.88
C TYR A 55 -4.03 -11.24 -1.43
N PRO A 56 -3.02 -12.08 -1.68
CA PRO A 56 -3.16 -13.34 -2.39
C PRO A 56 -3.68 -14.47 -1.49
N ARG A 57 -4.75 -14.23 -0.75
CA ARG A 57 -5.30 -15.15 0.23
C ARG A 57 -5.70 -16.48 -0.39
N GLY A 58 -5.19 -17.58 0.16
CA GLY A 58 -5.51 -18.93 -0.28
C GLY A 58 -4.72 -19.41 -1.49
N LEU A 59 -3.87 -18.56 -2.08
CA LEU A 59 -3.00 -18.95 -3.19
C LEU A 59 -1.69 -19.54 -2.66
N THR A 60 -1.24 -20.62 -3.29
CA THR A 60 0.01 -21.30 -2.94
C THR A 60 1.14 -21.00 -3.91
N PHE A 61 0.85 -20.47 -5.10
CA PHE A 61 1.81 -20.23 -6.18
C PHE A 61 2.64 -21.48 -6.54
N GLY A 62 2.07 -22.66 -6.31
CA GLY A 62 2.77 -23.94 -6.50
C GLY A 62 3.94 -24.16 -5.53
N THR A 63 3.94 -23.48 -4.38
CA THR A 63 5.06 -23.50 -3.44
C THR A 63 5.06 -24.76 -2.60
N VAL A 64 5.73 -25.77 -3.08
CA VAL A 64 6.07 -27.01 -2.36
C VAL A 64 7.57 -27.22 -2.51
N VAL A 65 8.27 -27.45 -1.40
CA VAL A 65 9.73 -27.64 -1.42
C VAL A 65 10.09 -28.77 -2.38
N GLY A 66 10.98 -28.48 -3.33
CA GLY A 66 11.41 -29.41 -4.35
C GLY A 66 10.44 -29.59 -5.54
N SER A 67 9.29 -28.95 -5.53
CA SER A 67 8.30 -28.99 -6.61
C SER A 67 8.26 -27.69 -7.41
N ARG A 68 7.93 -27.81 -8.70
CA ARG A 68 7.68 -26.68 -9.61
C ARG A 68 6.59 -27.08 -10.58
N THR A 69 5.44 -26.43 -10.49
CA THR A 69 4.32 -26.69 -11.39
C THR A 69 4.10 -25.53 -12.36
N PRO A 70 3.67 -25.80 -13.60
CA PRO A 70 3.30 -24.76 -14.56
C PRO A 70 2.19 -23.84 -14.02
N GLU A 71 1.18 -24.39 -13.36
CA GLU A 71 0.04 -23.67 -12.80
C GLU A 71 0.49 -22.66 -11.73
N GLY A 72 1.40 -23.09 -10.83
CA GLY A 72 1.98 -22.24 -9.81
C GLY A 72 2.78 -21.08 -10.42
N ARG A 73 3.55 -21.34 -11.48
CA ARG A 73 4.29 -20.30 -12.21
C ARG A 73 3.37 -19.32 -12.90
N ASN A 74 2.30 -19.80 -13.55
CA ASN A 74 1.32 -18.94 -14.21
C ASN A 74 0.61 -18.04 -13.21
N THR A 75 0.22 -18.59 -12.06
CA THR A 75 -0.41 -17.80 -10.98
C THR A 75 0.55 -16.74 -10.45
N TRP A 76 1.83 -17.10 -10.24
CA TRP A 76 2.85 -16.16 -9.79
C TRP A 76 3.11 -15.05 -10.83
N HIS A 77 3.17 -15.41 -12.11
CA HIS A 77 3.37 -14.47 -13.21
C HIS A 77 2.21 -13.46 -13.29
N ALA A 78 0.96 -13.91 -13.19
CA ALA A 78 -0.21 -13.04 -13.18
C ALA A 78 -0.18 -12.06 -11.99
N TYR A 79 0.25 -12.53 -10.82
CA TYR A 79 0.42 -11.68 -9.64
C TYR A 79 1.53 -10.65 -9.83
N TRP A 80 2.67 -11.08 -10.39
CA TRP A 80 3.81 -10.21 -10.67
C TRP A 80 3.48 -9.15 -11.73
N ASP A 81 2.78 -9.52 -12.81
CA ASP A 81 2.35 -8.59 -13.86
C ASP A 81 1.40 -7.52 -13.34
N SER A 82 0.51 -7.89 -12.43
CA SER A 82 -0.46 -6.98 -11.82
C SER A 82 0.13 -6.15 -10.67
N ALA A 83 1.37 -6.40 -10.24
CA ALA A 83 2.04 -5.63 -9.21
C ALA A 83 2.39 -4.20 -9.69
N VAL A 84 2.65 -3.31 -8.74
CA VAL A 84 2.85 -1.87 -8.95
C VAL A 84 4.34 -1.54 -9.05
N GLU A 85 4.73 -0.83 -10.07
CA GLU A 85 6.04 -0.16 -10.13
C GLU A 85 6.00 1.13 -9.31
N VAL A 86 7.03 1.38 -8.51
CA VAL A 86 7.10 2.56 -7.64
C VAL A 86 8.46 3.25 -7.78
N PRO A 87 8.51 4.43 -8.45
CA PRO A 87 7.39 5.14 -9.10
C PRO A 87 6.95 4.50 -10.42
N GLY A 88 5.74 4.81 -10.88
CA GLY A 88 5.19 4.33 -12.14
C GLY A 88 3.77 4.81 -12.42
N PRO A 89 3.13 4.37 -13.51
CA PRO A 89 1.83 4.89 -13.95
C PRO A 89 0.71 4.78 -12.90
N ALA A 90 0.70 3.69 -12.12
CA ALA A 90 -0.27 3.52 -11.04
C ALA A 90 -0.09 4.55 -9.92
N THR A 91 1.17 4.84 -9.53
CA THR A 91 1.48 5.87 -8.54
C THR A 91 1.12 7.26 -9.01
N ASP A 92 1.34 7.56 -10.31
CA ASP A 92 0.95 8.84 -10.92
C ASP A 92 -0.58 9.03 -10.88
N THR A 93 -1.32 7.96 -11.16
CA THR A 93 -2.79 7.99 -11.16
C THR A 93 -3.33 8.20 -9.73
N LEU A 94 -2.77 7.50 -8.75
CA LEU A 94 -3.11 7.68 -7.33
C LEU A 94 -2.76 9.07 -6.82
N GLY A 95 -1.60 9.60 -7.19
CA GLY A 95 -1.20 10.97 -6.87
C GLY A 95 -2.18 12.01 -7.44
N LYS A 96 -2.58 11.85 -8.71
CA LYS A 96 -3.61 12.71 -9.31
C LYS A 96 -4.95 12.61 -8.58
N ALA A 97 -5.34 11.44 -8.08
CA ALA A 97 -6.55 11.27 -7.30
C ALA A 97 -6.45 11.96 -5.93
N ALA A 98 -5.33 11.81 -5.22
CA ALA A 98 -5.05 12.51 -3.97
C ALA A 98 -5.12 14.04 -4.14
N ARG A 99 -4.53 14.57 -5.23
CA ARG A 99 -4.59 15.99 -5.57
C ARG A 99 -6.01 16.48 -5.81
N ARG A 100 -6.81 15.75 -6.61
CA ARG A 100 -8.21 16.13 -6.85
C ARG A 100 -9.04 16.13 -5.58
N ALA A 101 -8.75 15.20 -4.69
CA ALA A 101 -9.41 15.08 -3.39
C ALA A 101 -8.93 16.13 -2.36
N GLY A 102 -7.75 16.74 -2.55
CA GLY A 102 -7.12 17.60 -1.55
C GLY A 102 -6.90 16.89 -0.22
N ALA A 103 -6.57 15.60 -0.26
CA ALA A 103 -6.44 14.73 0.90
C ALA A 103 -5.14 13.91 0.85
N TYR A 104 -4.59 13.60 2.02
CA TYR A 104 -3.54 12.61 2.15
C TYR A 104 -4.10 11.22 1.85
N VAL A 105 -3.33 10.39 1.18
CA VAL A 105 -3.69 9.00 0.88
C VAL A 105 -2.57 8.08 1.34
N ALA A 106 -2.93 7.06 2.12
CA ALA A 106 -2.06 5.94 2.47
C ALA A 106 -2.69 4.66 1.91
N ILE A 107 -1.98 3.96 1.02
CA ILE A 107 -2.53 2.81 0.29
C ILE A 107 -1.54 1.65 0.22
N GLY A 108 -2.01 0.45 0.62
CA GLY A 108 -1.24 -0.78 0.49
C GLY A 108 -1.20 -1.30 -0.94
N VAL A 109 0.01 -1.60 -1.41
CA VAL A 109 0.23 -2.17 -2.74
C VAL A 109 1.19 -3.36 -2.67
N ILE A 110 1.17 -4.17 -3.70
CA ILE A 110 2.27 -5.10 -3.98
C ILE A 110 3.19 -4.38 -4.95
N GLU A 111 4.36 -4.01 -4.46
CA GLU A 111 5.39 -3.33 -5.23
C GLU A 111 6.24 -4.35 -5.99
N ARG A 112 6.45 -4.13 -7.28
CA ARG A 112 7.43 -4.85 -8.08
C ARG A 112 8.76 -4.11 -8.06
N ASP A 113 9.82 -4.80 -7.60
CA ASP A 113 11.16 -4.22 -7.65
C ASP A 113 11.64 -4.09 -9.09
N THR A 114 11.90 -2.86 -9.51
CA THR A 114 12.44 -2.55 -10.84
C THR A 114 13.90 -2.13 -10.78
N GLN A 115 14.46 -1.98 -9.58
CA GLN A 115 15.76 -1.36 -9.37
C GLN A 115 16.90 -2.38 -9.39
N PHE A 116 16.69 -3.57 -8.82
CA PHE A 116 17.77 -4.55 -8.63
C PHE A 116 17.50 -5.87 -9.34
N THR A 117 16.45 -6.57 -9.00
CA THR A 117 16.24 -7.95 -9.42
C THR A 117 15.14 -8.11 -10.48
N GLY A 118 14.23 -7.17 -10.56
CA GLY A 118 13.03 -7.26 -11.39
C GLY A 118 12.07 -8.41 -11.02
N GLY A 119 12.49 -9.31 -10.13
CA GLY A 119 11.74 -10.48 -9.73
C GLY A 119 11.18 -10.48 -8.33
N THR A 120 11.58 -9.51 -7.49
CA THR A 120 11.12 -9.43 -6.10
C THR A 120 9.86 -8.60 -6.00
N LEU A 121 8.87 -9.09 -5.24
CA LEU A 121 7.68 -8.35 -4.83
C LEU A 121 7.79 -7.95 -3.37
N TYR A 122 7.30 -6.76 -3.04
CA TYR A 122 7.21 -6.27 -1.65
C TYR A 122 5.78 -5.89 -1.31
N CYS A 123 5.35 -6.22 -0.11
CA CYS A 123 4.15 -5.63 0.48
C CYS A 123 4.51 -4.22 0.95
N THR A 124 3.91 -3.20 0.35
CA THR A 124 4.36 -1.80 0.50
C THR A 124 3.18 -0.89 0.79
N LEU A 125 3.38 0.07 1.70
CA LEU A 125 2.47 1.17 1.96
C LEU A 125 3.01 2.42 1.26
N LEU A 126 2.18 3.06 0.44
CA LEU A 126 2.53 4.29 -0.29
C LEU A 126 1.83 5.49 0.36
N TYR A 127 2.49 6.65 0.33
CA TYR A 127 1.93 7.90 0.84
C TYR A 127 1.89 8.96 -0.26
N PHE A 128 0.73 9.63 -0.38
CA PHE A 128 0.53 10.76 -1.29
C PHE A 128 0.02 11.98 -0.53
N GLY A 129 0.52 13.14 -0.90
CA GLY A 129 0.07 14.43 -0.37
C GLY A 129 -1.17 14.96 -1.07
N PRO A 130 -1.83 15.97 -0.47
CA PRO A 130 -3.01 16.63 -1.05
C PRO A 130 -2.69 17.45 -2.31
N ASP A 131 -1.43 17.65 -2.61
CA ASP A 131 -0.91 18.25 -3.85
C ASP A 131 -0.62 17.21 -4.93
N GLY A 132 -0.77 15.92 -4.60
CA GLY A 132 -0.51 14.78 -5.48
C GLY A 132 0.93 14.30 -5.47
N GLN A 133 1.80 14.88 -4.64
CA GLN A 133 3.18 14.41 -4.52
C GLN A 133 3.24 13.02 -3.90
N PHE A 134 4.11 12.18 -4.42
CA PHE A 134 4.52 10.94 -3.77
C PHE A 134 5.45 11.29 -2.60
N LEU A 135 4.99 11.06 -1.37
CA LEU A 135 5.69 11.46 -0.14
C LEU A 135 6.64 10.38 0.40
N GLY A 136 6.51 9.17 -0.10
CA GLY A 136 7.36 8.06 0.29
C GLY A 136 6.61 6.73 0.36
N LYS A 137 7.34 5.71 0.73
CA LYS A 137 6.83 4.34 0.87
C LYS A 137 7.42 3.66 2.08
N HIS A 138 6.72 2.64 2.57
CA HIS A 138 7.22 1.71 3.56
C HIS A 138 7.03 0.28 3.07
N ARG A 139 8.13 -0.46 2.89
CA ARG A 139 8.13 -1.90 2.60
C ARG A 139 8.00 -2.68 3.90
N LYS A 140 7.06 -3.61 3.97
CA LYS A 140 6.87 -4.49 5.14
C LYS A 140 8.17 -5.14 5.56
N LEU A 141 8.60 -4.91 6.81
CA LEU A 141 9.88 -5.37 7.33
C LEU A 141 9.95 -6.90 7.37
N LYS A 142 8.86 -7.53 7.82
CA LYS A 142 8.80 -8.98 7.98
C LYS A 142 7.46 -9.50 7.46
N PRO A 143 7.42 -10.03 6.25
CA PRO A 143 6.26 -10.78 5.78
C PRO A 143 5.94 -11.92 6.72
N THR A 144 4.65 -12.19 6.94
CA THR A 144 4.18 -13.13 7.96
C THR A 144 4.06 -14.54 7.39
N ALA A 145 4.64 -15.53 8.06
CA ALA A 145 4.50 -16.96 7.72
C ALA A 145 4.75 -17.23 6.22
N ALA A 146 3.77 -17.74 5.50
CA ALA A 146 3.86 -18.10 4.08
C ALA A 146 4.08 -16.88 3.14
N GLU A 147 3.77 -15.66 3.58
CA GLU A 147 4.08 -14.45 2.82
C GLU A 147 5.57 -14.34 2.48
N ARG A 148 6.46 -14.88 3.32
CA ARG A 148 7.91 -14.89 3.14
C ARG A 148 8.37 -15.64 1.89
N ILE A 149 7.53 -16.50 1.35
CA ILE A 149 7.83 -17.26 0.13
C ILE A 149 7.57 -16.39 -1.11
N ILE A 150 6.74 -15.35 -0.95
CA ILE A 150 6.20 -14.56 -2.06
C ILE A 150 6.75 -13.14 -2.04
N TRP A 151 6.92 -12.55 -0.85
CA TRP A 151 7.37 -11.17 -0.68
C TRP A 151 8.75 -11.09 -0.05
N GLY A 152 9.55 -10.17 -0.55
CA GLY A 152 10.82 -9.78 0.06
C GLY A 152 10.61 -9.04 1.37
N GLU A 153 11.63 -9.06 2.20
CA GLU A 153 11.69 -8.31 3.46
C GLU A 153 12.12 -6.87 3.18
N GLY A 154 11.41 -5.92 3.77
CA GLY A 154 11.86 -4.53 3.84
C GLY A 154 12.94 -4.34 4.91
N ASP A 155 13.53 -3.16 4.92
CA ASP A 155 14.47 -2.72 5.94
C ASP A 155 14.07 -1.36 6.53
N GLY A 156 14.86 -0.86 7.47
CA GLY A 156 14.60 0.41 8.13
C GLY A 156 14.68 1.63 7.22
N SER A 157 15.23 1.52 6.01
CA SER A 157 15.42 2.64 5.09
C SER A 157 14.09 3.20 4.55
N THR A 158 13.02 2.40 4.63
CA THR A 158 11.69 2.79 4.16
C THR A 158 10.69 3.02 5.30
N LEU A 159 11.13 3.17 6.55
CA LEU A 159 10.26 3.58 7.66
C LEU A 159 9.90 5.06 7.53
N THR A 160 9.05 5.35 6.58
CA THR A 160 8.66 6.71 6.21
C THR A 160 7.68 7.29 7.24
N VAL A 161 8.00 8.48 7.73
CA VAL A 161 7.09 9.33 8.50
C VAL A 161 6.92 10.63 7.74
N ILE A 162 5.68 10.98 7.41
CA ILE A 162 5.35 12.20 6.69
C ILE A 162 4.90 13.30 7.64
N ASP A 163 5.28 14.54 7.34
CA ASP A 163 4.78 15.71 8.05
C ASP A 163 3.47 16.20 7.44
N THR A 164 2.49 16.44 8.29
CA THR A 164 1.20 16.99 7.88
C THR A 164 0.82 18.17 8.78
N PRO A 165 -0.09 19.06 8.37
CA PRO A 165 -0.60 20.12 9.25
C PRO A 165 -1.30 19.59 10.51
N TYR A 166 -1.60 18.30 10.55
CA TYR A 166 -2.30 17.63 11.65
C TYR A 166 -1.36 16.87 12.57
N GLY A 167 -0.07 16.81 12.25
CA GLY A 167 0.97 16.07 12.95
C GLY A 167 1.71 15.10 12.05
N LYS A 168 2.63 14.35 12.62
CA LYS A 168 3.39 13.33 11.91
C LYS A 168 2.54 12.08 11.70
N VAL A 169 2.61 11.51 10.49
CA VAL A 169 1.90 10.28 10.13
C VAL A 169 2.91 9.24 9.64
N GLY A 170 2.94 8.11 10.28
CA GLY A 170 3.65 6.91 9.86
C GLY A 170 2.71 5.72 9.86
N GLY A 171 3.01 4.70 9.07
CA GLY A 171 2.19 3.50 8.99
C GLY A 171 3.02 2.25 9.12
N LEU A 172 2.48 1.28 9.82
CA LEU A 172 3.03 -0.05 9.99
C LEU A 172 2.04 -1.08 9.43
N ILE A 173 2.56 -2.13 8.82
CA ILE A 173 1.76 -3.12 8.11
C ILE A 173 1.58 -4.36 9.01
N CYS A 174 0.33 -4.70 9.34
CA CYS A 174 -0.06 -5.93 10.02
C CYS A 174 0.66 -6.10 11.39
N TRP A 175 1.39 -7.19 11.58
CA TRP A 175 2.11 -7.52 12.82
C TRP A 175 3.26 -6.58 13.15
N GLU A 176 3.70 -5.73 12.23
CA GLU A 176 4.68 -4.67 12.54
C GLU A 176 4.22 -3.77 13.69
N ASN A 177 2.91 -3.65 13.88
CA ASN A 177 2.33 -2.91 15.00
C ASN A 177 2.75 -3.45 16.39
N TYR A 178 3.27 -4.66 16.44
CA TYR A 178 3.83 -5.28 17.65
C TYR A 178 5.35 -5.25 17.71
N MET A 179 6.03 -4.64 16.74
CA MET A 179 7.48 -4.51 16.70
C MET A 179 7.90 -3.22 17.40
N PRO A 180 8.51 -3.28 18.62
CA PRO A 180 8.82 -2.07 19.40
C PRO A 180 9.73 -1.09 18.65
N LEU A 181 10.79 -1.60 17.98
CA LEU A 181 11.75 -0.75 17.26
C LEU A 181 11.11 -0.06 16.03
N ALA A 182 10.16 -0.70 15.35
CA ALA A 182 9.48 -0.08 14.23
C ALA A 182 8.51 1.03 14.67
N ARG A 183 8.03 0.97 15.91
CA ARG A 183 7.13 1.97 16.50
C ARG A 183 7.85 3.18 17.07
N MET A 184 9.13 3.04 17.43
CA MET A 184 9.97 4.11 17.96
C MET A 184 10.43 5.07 16.85
#